data_23ad0be5505e9690a20917a9b692f2e3
#
_entry.id   23ad0be5505e9690a20917a9b692f2e3
#
_cell.length_a   1.000
_cell.length_b   1.000
_cell.length_c   1.000
_cell.angle_alpha   90.00
_cell.angle_beta   90.00
_cell.angle_gamma   90.00
#
_symmetry.space_group_name_H-M   'P 1'
#
loop_
_entity.id
_entity.type
_entity.pdbx_description
1 polymer ?
#
loop_
_entity_poly.entity_id
_entity_poly.type
_entity_poly.pdbx_seq_one_letter_code
_entity_poly.pdbx_strand_id
1 'polypeptide(L)'
;MNVSDKNPQVTFTYIGFNPVTINIGSASVYDIIMEETINEMDELVVVGYSQQRKISSIGSQSSLKVSDIKMPSASLTSALVGRLSGVIAVQRTGEPGKDASDIWIRGYSTPNNSNPLMIVDGVERPFNDIDPGDIESITVLKDASATAVYGVRGANGVVILKTKPGIIGKPVVNVDYYESFTQFTKQPKFADGITYMNTANEALTTDGLSPMYLPSYIKNTESGMDPLLYPNVDWQKVVFKDWGHQRRVNANIRGGSQMAQFYASISYFNEKGMVRENDYENYNTGINYDRYNFLTNLSMKVTSSTTVEIGAQGHLGNGNYPGVNTESIFSSTIEVNPVLYPVMFRANGVEYVP
;
A
#
# COMPACT_ATOMS: atom_id res chain seq x y z
N MET A 1 27.85 -54.01 10.81
CA MET A 1 28.62 -52.77 11.07
C MET A 1 29.50 -53.05 12.26
N ASN A 2 30.85 -53.04 12.11
CA ASN A 2 31.76 -53.17 13.25
C ASN A 2 32.02 -51.75 13.76
N VAL A 3 31.51 -51.44 14.94
CA VAL A 3 31.71 -50.12 15.56
C VAL A 3 32.66 -50.29 16.71
N SER A 4 33.83 -49.60 16.64
CA SER A 4 34.92 -49.77 17.59
C SER A 4 34.92 -48.73 18.73
N ASP A 5 33.92 -47.90 18.84
CA ASP A 5 33.84 -46.86 19.89
C ASP A 5 33.05 -47.33 21.12
N LYS A 6 33.51 -46.84 22.31
CA LYS A 6 32.93 -47.20 23.61
C LYS A 6 31.47 -46.72 23.82
N ASN A 7 30.93 -45.79 22.98
CA ASN A 7 29.53 -45.34 22.94
C ASN A 7 29.15 -44.96 21.51
N PRO A 8 28.88 -45.93 20.64
CA PRO A 8 28.53 -45.61 19.25
C PRO A 8 27.16 -44.98 19.18
N GLN A 9 27.07 -43.85 18.44
CA GLN A 9 25.83 -43.17 18.11
C GLN A 9 25.44 -43.45 16.65
N VAL A 10 24.20 -43.77 16.42
CA VAL A 10 23.62 -43.92 15.06
C VAL A 10 22.51 -42.94 14.90
N THR A 11 22.61 -42.14 13.84
CA THR A 11 21.57 -41.17 13.45
C THR A 11 20.78 -41.72 12.27
N PHE A 12 19.48 -41.81 12.45
CA PHE A 12 18.54 -42.22 11.40
C PHE A 12 17.97 -40.98 10.76
N THR A 13 18.07 -40.88 9.44
CA THR A 13 17.48 -39.81 8.63
C THR A 13 16.59 -40.39 7.56
N TYR A 14 15.39 -39.88 7.46
CA TYR A 14 14.44 -40.22 6.40
C TYR A 14 13.78 -38.94 5.90
N ILE A 15 13.51 -38.87 4.60
CA ILE A 15 12.92 -37.69 3.99
C ILE A 15 11.52 -37.46 4.58
N GLY A 16 11.29 -36.31 5.15
CA GLY A 16 10.02 -35.94 5.79
C GLY A 16 9.93 -36.25 7.29
N PHE A 17 11.01 -36.69 7.92
CA PHE A 17 11.05 -37.02 9.35
C PHE A 17 12.22 -36.31 10.04
N ASN A 18 12.06 -35.97 11.31
CA ASN A 18 13.13 -35.42 12.14
C ASN A 18 14.23 -36.45 12.35
N PRO A 19 15.52 -36.10 12.22
CA PRO A 19 16.61 -37.03 12.48
C PRO A 19 16.57 -37.49 13.94
N VAL A 20 16.60 -38.81 14.17
CA VAL A 20 16.68 -39.41 15.51
C VAL A 20 18.05 -40.03 15.72
N THR A 21 18.76 -39.56 16.74
CA THR A 21 20.07 -40.08 17.11
C THR A 21 19.93 -40.95 18.38
N ILE A 22 20.34 -42.21 18.30
CA ILE A 22 20.35 -43.13 19.44
C ILE A 22 21.74 -43.62 19.77
N ASN A 23 21.98 -43.91 21.04
CA ASN A 23 23.20 -44.57 21.51
C ASN A 23 22.99 -46.08 21.42
N ILE A 24 23.88 -46.76 20.72
CA ILE A 24 23.82 -48.25 20.64
C ILE A 24 24.45 -48.81 21.92
N GLY A 25 23.62 -49.53 22.68
CA GLY A 25 24.04 -50.30 23.84
C GLY A 25 24.17 -51.79 23.51
N SER A 26 23.92 -52.62 24.49
CA SER A 26 23.96 -54.10 24.35
C SER A 26 22.70 -54.75 23.78
N ALA A 27 21.67 -53.94 23.43
CA ALA A 27 20.44 -54.46 22.86
C ALA A 27 20.64 -54.89 21.39
N SER A 28 20.04 -55.99 20.99
CA SER A 28 20.12 -56.53 19.62
C SER A 28 19.05 -55.96 18.68
N VAL A 29 18.01 -55.32 19.20
CA VAL A 29 16.89 -54.70 18.44
C VAL A 29 16.60 -53.35 19.04
N TYR A 30 16.44 -52.36 18.17
CA TYR A 30 16.03 -50.99 18.51
C TYR A 30 14.81 -50.63 17.67
N ASP A 31 13.69 -50.36 18.32
CA ASP A 31 12.51 -49.80 17.67
C ASP A 31 12.62 -48.27 17.66
N ILE A 32 12.61 -47.67 16.48
CA ILE A 32 12.80 -46.25 16.31
C ILE A 32 11.54 -45.65 15.77
N ILE A 33 10.93 -44.77 16.56
CA ILE A 33 9.79 -43.94 16.15
C ILE A 33 10.34 -42.60 15.69
N MET A 34 10.17 -42.33 14.42
CA MET A 34 10.55 -41.01 13.83
C MET A 34 9.31 -40.13 13.80
N GLU A 35 9.45 -38.89 14.25
CA GLU A 35 8.41 -37.87 14.14
C GLU A 35 8.51 -37.22 12.77
N GLU A 36 7.34 -37.06 12.10
CA GLU A 36 7.30 -36.29 10.84
C GLU A 36 7.87 -34.87 11.06
N THR A 37 8.79 -34.51 10.21
CA THR A 37 9.22 -33.11 10.14
C THR A 37 8.03 -32.33 9.60
N ILE A 38 7.40 -31.50 10.42
CA ILE A 38 6.51 -30.45 9.93
C ILE A 38 7.44 -29.47 9.20
N ASN A 39 7.70 -29.75 7.91
CA ASN A 39 8.39 -28.81 7.07
C ASN A 39 7.52 -27.55 7.04
N GLU A 40 8.06 -26.42 7.46
CA GLU A 40 7.48 -25.09 7.23
C GLU A 40 7.25 -24.80 5.73
N MET A 41 7.58 -25.74 4.85
CA MET A 41 7.32 -25.70 3.40
C MET A 41 5.92 -26.12 3.00
N ASP A 42 5.08 -26.64 3.88
CA ASP A 42 3.66 -26.86 3.61
C ASP A 42 2.92 -25.51 3.72
N GLU A 43 3.09 -24.68 2.70
CA GLU A 43 2.36 -23.44 2.56
C GLU A 43 0.86 -23.76 2.47
N LEU A 44 0.15 -23.53 3.58
CA LEU A 44 -1.29 -23.68 3.63
C LEU A 44 -1.91 -22.51 2.88
N VAL A 45 -2.70 -22.81 1.87
CA VAL A 45 -3.44 -21.83 1.09
C VAL A 45 -4.91 -21.90 1.49
N VAL A 46 -5.50 -20.75 1.75
CA VAL A 46 -6.93 -20.64 2.05
C VAL A 46 -7.71 -20.80 0.75
N VAL A 47 -8.54 -21.83 0.68
CA VAL A 47 -9.44 -22.09 -0.44
C VAL A 47 -10.87 -22.16 0.10
N GLY A 48 -11.65 -21.13 -0.22
CA GLY A 48 -13.01 -21.02 0.31
C GLY A 48 -13.01 -20.85 1.84
N TYR A 49 -13.75 -21.72 2.51
CA TYR A 49 -13.84 -21.76 3.98
C TYR A 49 -12.90 -22.77 4.64
N SER A 50 -11.97 -23.35 3.87
CA SER A 50 -11.01 -24.34 4.37
C SER A 50 -9.57 -23.99 4.02
N GLN A 51 -8.64 -24.56 4.76
CA GLN A 51 -7.21 -24.49 4.44
C GLN A 51 -6.80 -25.78 3.73
N GLN A 52 -6.13 -25.65 2.59
CA GLN A 52 -5.58 -26.78 1.84
C GLN A 52 -4.07 -26.60 1.67
N ARG A 53 -3.33 -27.71 1.58
CA ARG A 53 -1.92 -27.66 1.23
C ARG A 53 -1.80 -27.14 -0.21
N LYS A 54 -0.88 -26.21 -0.45
CA LYS A 54 -0.63 -25.62 -1.79
C LYS A 54 -0.43 -26.68 -2.87
N ILE A 55 0.24 -27.79 -2.52
CA ILE A 55 0.48 -28.94 -3.41
C ILE A 55 -0.83 -29.67 -3.78
N SER A 56 -1.84 -29.63 -2.92
CA SER A 56 -3.12 -30.32 -3.13
C SER A 56 -4.16 -29.46 -3.85
N SER A 57 -3.84 -28.21 -4.13
CA SER A 57 -4.75 -27.27 -4.79
C SER A 57 -4.66 -27.40 -6.31
N ILE A 58 -5.77 -27.82 -6.93
CA ILE A 58 -5.86 -28.08 -8.40
C ILE A 58 -6.07 -26.78 -9.18
N GLY A 59 -6.41 -25.66 -8.52
CA GLY A 59 -6.70 -24.36 -9.15
C GLY A 59 -5.48 -23.46 -9.30
N SER A 60 -5.47 -22.60 -10.34
CA SER A 60 -4.46 -21.52 -10.46
C SER A 60 -4.68 -20.47 -9.39
N GLN A 61 -3.82 -20.46 -8.40
CA GLN A 61 -3.83 -19.51 -7.30
C GLN A 61 -2.44 -18.89 -7.12
N SER A 62 -2.42 -17.65 -6.63
CA SER A 62 -1.20 -16.97 -6.24
C SER A 62 -1.33 -16.57 -4.79
N SER A 63 -0.38 -16.95 -3.96
CA SER A 63 -0.31 -16.49 -2.57
C SER A 63 0.97 -15.68 -2.33
N LEU A 64 0.88 -14.71 -1.48
CA LEU A 64 1.96 -13.83 -1.08
C LEU A 64 1.95 -13.71 0.44
N LYS A 65 3.06 -14.03 1.09
CA LYS A 65 3.25 -13.74 2.51
C LYS A 65 3.64 -12.27 2.65
N VAL A 66 3.02 -11.58 3.59
CA VAL A 66 3.27 -10.14 3.78
C VAL A 66 4.65 -9.85 4.35
N SER A 67 5.31 -10.83 4.99
CA SER A 67 6.75 -10.72 5.30
C SER A 67 7.61 -10.32 4.09
N ASP A 68 7.15 -10.63 2.88
CA ASP A 68 7.83 -10.34 1.64
C ASP A 68 7.49 -8.93 1.10
N ILE A 69 6.49 -8.26 1.70
CA ILE A 69 6.05 -6.91 1.36
C ILE A 69 6.61 -5.91 2.37
N LYS A 70 7.91 -5.70 2.38
CA LYS A 70 8.54 -4.64 3.18
C LYS A 70 8.44 -3.30 2.45
N MET A 71 7.24 -2.74 2.29
CA MET A 71 7.08 -1.40 1.73
C MET A 71 6.23 -0.53 2.63
N PRO A 72 6.67 0.70 2.90
CA PRO A 72 5.81 1.73 3.45
C PRO A 72 4.84 2.16 2.34
N SER A 73 3.70 1.50 2.23
CA SER A 73 2.62 1.91 1.34
C SER A 73 1.42 2.33 2.19
N ALA A 74 0.83 3.45 1.85
CA ALA A 74 -0.39 3.95 2.48
C ALA A 74 -1.56 2.99 2.22
N SER A 75 -1.65 2.47 1.01
CA SER A 75 -2.68 1.55 0.57
C SER A 75 -2.12 0.16 0.34
N LEU A 76 -2.80 -0.85 0.88
CA LEU A 76 -2.45 -2.23 0.66
C LEU A 76 -2.59 -2.63 -0.82
N THR A 77 -3.62 -2.14 -1.50
CA THR A 77 -3.82 -2.46 -2.92
C THR A 77 -2.68 -1.94 -3.78
N SER A 78 -2.14 -0.76 -3.47
CA SER A 78 -0.98 -0.19 -4.17
C SER A 78 0.30 -1.00 -3.88
N ALA A 79 0.45 -1.57 -2.69
CA ALA A 79 1.57 -2.44 -2.36
C ALA A 79 1.57 -3.78 -3.13
N LEU A 80 0.41 -4.20 -3.65
CA LEU A 80 0.26 -5.47 -4.40
C LEU A 80 0.57 -5.34 -5.89
N VAL A 81 0.70 -4.12 -6.41
CA VAL A 81 0.98 -3.85 -7.84
C VAL A 81 2.25 -4.59 -8.28
N GLY A 82 2.13 -5.40 -9.33
CA GLY A 82 3.26 -6.13 -9.91
C GLY A 82 3.80 -7.32 -9.09
N ARG A 83 3.21 -7.63 -7.92
CA ARG A 83 3.68 -8.71 -7.02
C ARG A 83 2.86 -9.99 -7.11
N LEU A 84 1.62 -9.89 -7.55
CA LEU A 84 0.73 -11.03 -7.71
C LEU A 84 0.56 -11.37 -9.19
N SER A 85 0.99 -12.57 -9.58
CA SER A 85 0.84 -13.04 -10.95
C SER A 85 -0.63 -13.06 -11.38
N GLY A 86 -0.94 -12.48 -12.55
CA GLY A 86 -2.29 -12.39 -13.12
C GLY A 86 -3.22 -11.39 -12.44
N VAL A 87 -2.67 -10.50 -11.62
CA VAL A 87 -3.37 -9.33 -11.05
C VAL A 87 -2.88 -8.09 -11.76
N ILE A 88 -3.80 -7.31 -12.29
CA ILE A 88 -3.57 -5.98 -12.83
C ILE A 88 -4.07 -4.99 -11.79
N ALA A 89 -3.25 -4.03 -11.43
CA ALA A 89 -3.63 -2.98 -10.53
C ALA A 89 -3.23 -1.62 -11.10
N VAL A 90 -4.11 -0.65 -11.00
CA VAL A 90 -3.91 0.72 -11.51
C VAL A 90 -4.21 1.70 -10.40
N GLN A 91 -3.20 2.45 -10.01
CA GLN A 91 -3.35 3.59 -9.12
C GLN A 91 -3.68 4.83 -9.95
N ARG A 92 -4.87 5.41 -9.76
CA ARG A 92 -5.32 6.58 -10.52
C ARG A 92 -4.83 7.89 -9.96
N THR A 93 -4.65 7.94 -8.65
CA THR A 93 -4.17 9.11 -7.93
C THR A 93 -3.21 8.72 -6.82
N GLY A 94 -2.29 9.62 -6.48
CA GLY A 94 -1.44 9.52 -5.30
C GLY A 94 -1.87 10.49 -4.20
N GLU A 95 -3.14 10.95 -4.22
CA GLU A 95 -3.67 11.84 -3.20
C GLU A 95 -3.80 11.10 -1.86
N PRO A 96 -3.25 11.67 -0.78
CA PRO A 96 -3.34 11.08 0.55
C PRO A 96 -4.74 10.62 0.93
N GLY A 97 -4.87 9.37 1.37
CA GLY A 97 -6.14 8.76 1.74
C GLY A 97 -7.05 8.34 0.59
N LYS A 98 -6.68 8.64 -0.67
CA LYS A 98 -7.41 8.24 -1.88
C LYS A 98 -6.53 7.48 -2.89
N ASP A 99 -5.38 7.03 -2.45
CA ASP A 99 -4.31 6.39 -3.24
C ASP A 99 -4.55 4.88 -3.48
N ALA A 100 -5.73 4.38 -3.17
CA ALA A 100 -6.10 2.99 -3.42
C ALA A 100 -6.03 2.65 -4.91
N SER A 101 -5.43 1.51 -5.24
CA SER A 101 -5.41 1.00 -6.60
C SER A 101 -6.65 0.18 -6.91
N ASP A 102 -7.21 0.40 -8.09
CA ASP A 102 -8.19 -0.51 -8.68
C ASP A 102 -7.50 -1.83 -9.06
N ILE A 103 -8.12 -2.96 -8.73
CA ILE A 103 -7.55 -4.30 -8.96
C ILE A 103 -8.45 -5.08 -9.90
N TRP A 104 -7.85 -5.76 -10.89
CA TRP A 104 -8.52 -6.71 -11.76
C TRP A 104 -7.73 -8.01 -11.83
N ILE A 105 -8.45 -9.12 -11.92
CA ILE A 105 -7.87 -10.45 -12.07
C ILE A 105 -8.03 -10.88 -13.53
N ARG A 106 -6.92 -11.20 -14.21
CA ARG A 106 -6.87 -11.58 -15.63
C ARG A 106 -7.38 -10.53 -16.61
N GLY A 107 -7.53 -9.27 -16.17
CA GLY A 107 -7.89 -8.16 -17.03
C GLY A 107 -9.31 -7.64 -16.81
N TYR A 108 -9.68 -6.69 -17.63
CA TYR A 108 -10.98 -6.03 -17.60
C TYR A 108 -11.98 -6.82 -18.45
N SER A 109 -12.93 -7.49 -17.81
CA SER A 109 -13.82 -8.46 -18.46
C SER A 109 -15.13 -7.88 -18.93
N THR A 110 -15.67 -6.87 -18.23
CA THR A 110 -16.97 -6.26 -18.54
C THR A 110 -16.98 -4.76 -18.29
N PRO A 111 -17.80 -3.96 -19.03
CA PRO A 111 -17.90 -2.52 -18.78
C PRO A 111 -18.58 -2.15 -17.46
N ASN A 112 -19.41 -3.03 -16.89
CA ASN A 112 -20.24 -2.68 -15.74
C ASN A 112 -19.51 -2.84 -14.41
N ASN A 113 -19.03 -4.04 -14.09
CA ASN A 113 -18.29 -4.31 -12.85
C ASN A 113 -17.30 -5.45 -13.07
N SER A 114 -16.03 -5.13 -13.08
CA SER A 114 -14.93 -6.10 -13.21
C SER A 114 -14.11 -6.26 -11.93
N ASN A 115 -14.58 -5.69 -10.82
CA ASN A 115 -13.88 -5.78 -9.55
C ASN A 115 -13.94 -7.21 -9.01
N PRO A 116 -12.81 -7.73 -8.48
CA PRO A 116 -12.82 -9.02 -7.79
C PRO A 116 -13.57 -8.93 -6.47
N LEU A 117 -14.06 -10.07 -6.00
CA LEU A 117 -14.62 -10.18 -4.66
C LEU A 117 -13.47 -10.10 -3.63
N MET A 118 -13.58 -9.19 -2.67
CA MET A 118 -12.59 -9.00 -1.61
C MET A 118 -13.09 -9.59 -0.31
N ILE A 119 -12.32 -10.50 0.28
CA ILE A 119 -12.66 -11.20 1.53
C ILE A 119 -11.53 -11.01 2.53
N VAL A 120 -11.87 -10.57 3.73
CA VAL A 120 -10.95 -10.42 4.86
C VAL A 120 -11.45 -11.30 6.00
N ASP A 121 -10.65 -12.28 6.40
CA ASP A 121 -10.98 -13.23 7.47
C ASP A 121 -12.38 -13.86 7.32
N GLY A 122 -12.76 -14.16 6.06
CA GLY A 122 -14.05 -14.77 5.72
C GLY A 122 -15.21 -13.78 5.52
N VAL A 123 -15.01 -12.47 5.73
CA VAL A 123 -16.02 -11.44 5.56
C VAL A 123 -15.76 -10.61 4.31
N GLU A 124 -16.79 -10.40 3.47
CA GLU A 124 -16.71 -9.53 2.30
C GLU A 124 -16.59 -8.06 2.71
N ARG A 125 -15.48 -7.43 2.37
CA ARG A 125 -15.23 -6.01 2.66
C ARG A 125 -13.99 -5.49 1.91
N PRO A 126 -13.89 -4.17 1.69
CA PRO A 126 -12.65 -3.54 1.23
C PRO A 126 -11.51 -3.77 2.23
N PHE A 127 -10.28 -3.82 1.74
CA PHE A 127 -9.10 -4.02 2.58
C PHE A 127 -8.04 -2.90 2.48
N ASN A 128 -8.36 -1.80 1.77
CA ASN A 128 -7.44 -0.68 1.60
C ASN A 128 -7.01 -0.04 2.93
N ASP A 129 -7.92 -0.07 3.91
CA ASP A 129 -7.74 0.56 5.22
C ASP A 129 -7.09 -0.35 6.26
N ILE A 130 -6.78 -1.60 5.89
CA ILE A 130 -6.07 -2.52 6.79
C ILE A 130 -4.59 -2.18 6.79
N ASP A 131 -4.02 -2.15 7.99
CA ASP A 131 -2.58 -1.94 8.13
C ASP A 131 -1.80 -3.12 7.54
N PRO A 132 -0.86 -2.91 6.59
CA PRO A 132 -0.08 -3.99 6.02
C PRO A 132 0.68 -4.83 7.05
N GLY A 133 1.05 -4.24 8.20
CA GLY A 133 1.71 -4.95 9.30
C GLY A 133 0.84 -6.01 9.97
N ASP A 134 -0.47 -5.93 9.84
CA ASP A 134 -1.43 -6.84 10.47
C ASP A 134 -1.79 -8.05 9.60
N ILE A 135 -1.28 -8.10 8.37
CA ILE A 135 -1.61 -9.12 7.40
C ILE A 135 -0.64 -10.31 7.50
N GLU A 136 -1.17 -11.51 7.46
CA GLU A 136 -0.40 -12.75 7.38
C GLU A 136 -0.16 -13.14 5.92
N SER A 137 -1.24 -13.22 5.14
CA SER A 137 -1.17 -13.66 3.74
C SER A 137 -2.29 -13.08 2.89
N ILE A 138 -2.02 -13.03 1.59
CA ILE A 138 -2.97 -12.64 0.56
C ILE A 138 -2.99 -13.74 -0.48
N THR A 139 -4.18 -14.26 -0.77
CA THR A 139 -4.39 -15.31 -1.77
C THR A 139 -5.34 -14.80 -2.85
N VAL A 140 -4.99 -15.04 -4.11
CA VAL A 140 -5.83 -14.68 -5.26
C VAL A 140 -6.28 -15.94 -5.95
N LEU A 141 -7.61 -16.17 -5.98
CA LEU A 141 -8.26 -17.25 -6.70
C LEU A 141 -8.66 -16.74 -8.09
N LYS A 142 -8.11 -17.38 -9.12
CA LYS A 142 -8.25 -16.91 -10.52
C LYS A 142 -9.14 -17.80 -11.36
N ASP A 143 -9.25 -19.10 -11.02
CA ASP A 143 -9.98 -20.08 -11.79
C ASP A 143 -11.40 -20.29 -11.27
N ALA A 144 -12.34 -20.55 -12.17
CA ALA A 144 -13.74 -20.78 -11.84
C ALA A 144 -13.93 -21.95 -10.85
N SER A 145 -13.11 -22.99 -10.91
CA SER A 145 -13.14 -24.10 -9.96
C SER A 145 -12.79 -23.67 -8.53
N ALA A 146 -11.81 -22.78 -8.39
CA ALA A 146 -11.40 -22.25 -7.08
C ALA A 146 -12.41 -21.20 -6.54
N THR A 147 -13.06 -20.44 -7.42
CA THR A 147 -14.04 -19.40 -7.05
C THR A 147 -15.48 -19.90 -6.93
N ALA A 148 -15.76 -21.16 -7.31
CA ALA A 148 -17.10 -21.74 -7.32
C ALA A 148 -17.83 -21.67 -5.96
N VAL A 149 -17.07 -21.76 -4.85
CA VAL A 149 -17.60 -21.65 -3.49
C VAL A 149 -18.25 -20.28 -3.22
N TYR A 150 -17.84 -19.23 -3.96
CA TYR A 150 -18.34 -17.87 -3.82
C TYR A 150 -19.46 -17.54 -4.82
N GLY A 151 -19.86 -18.52 -5.64
CA GLY A 151 -20.96 -18.40 -6.62
C GLY A 151 -20.69 -17.26 -7.63
N VAL A 152 -21.76 -16.60 -8.06
CA VAL A 152 -21.74 -15.55 -9.09
C VAL A 152 -20.83 -14.36 -8.70
N ARG A 153 -20.72 -14.07 -7.41
CA ARG A 153 -19.86 -12.96 -6.92
C ARG A 153 -18.38 -13.23 -7.14
N GLY A 154 -17.98 -14.48 -7.22
CA GLY A 154 -16.60 -14.88 -7.53
C GLY A 154 -16.24 -14.90 -9.01
N ALA A 155 -17.14 -14.51 -9.91
CA ALA A 155 -16.93 -14.60 -11.36
C ALA A 155 -15.72 -13.79 -11.88
N ASN A 156 -15.43 -12.65 -11.27
CA ASN A 156 -14.28 -11.81 -11.60
C ASN A 156 -13.01 -12.19 -10.81
N GLY A 157 -13.02 -13.35 -10.13
CA GLY A 157 -11.97 -13.78 -9.21
C GLY A 157 -12.21 -13.30 -7.77
N VAL A 158 -11.44 -13.87 -6.86
CA VAL A 158 -11.55 -13.60 -5.42
C VAL A 158 -10.17 -13.28 -4.85
N VAL A 159 -10.06 -12.21 -4.07
CA VAL A 159 -8.89 -11.87 -3.27
C VAL A 159 -9.21 -12.14 -1.82
N ILE A 160 -8.50 -13.08 -1.22
CA ILE A 160 -8.65 -13.47 0.18
C ILE A 160 -7.47 -12.94 0.95
N LEU A 161 -7.76 -12.15 1.95
CA LEU A 161 -6.80 -11.61 2.90
C LEU A 161 -6.99 -12.29 4.25
N LYS A 162 -5.89 -12.72 4.83
CA LYS A 162 -5.87 -13.28 6.19
C LYS A 162 -5.03 -12.37 7.07
N THR A 163 -5.59 -11.95 8.19
CA THR A 163 -4.86 -11.19 9.21
C THR A 163 -4.07 -12.12 10.12
N LYS A 164 -3.07 -11.58 10.80
CA LYS A 164 -2.20 -12.34 11.69
C LYS A 164 -2.98 -12.98 12.84
N PRO A 165 -2.88 -14.32 13.02
CA PRO A 165 -3.45 -15.00 14.15
C PRO A 165 -2.57 -14.86 15.40
N GLY A 166 -3.11 -15.28 16.54
CA GLY A 166 -2.32 -15.56 17.72
C GLY A 166 -1.37 -16.75 17.50
N ILE A 167 -0.38 -16.87 18.37
CA ILE A 167 0.60 -17.97 18.35
C ILE A 167 0.68 -18.62 19.72
N ILE A 168 1.08 -19.91 19.76
CA ILE A 168 1.41 -20.57 21.02
C ILE A 168 2.79 -20.08 21.48
N GLY A 169 2.87 -19.57 22.69
CA GLY A 169 4.12 -19.11 23.27
C GLY A 169 3.94 -17.90 24.18
N LYS A 170 5.06 -17.43 24.74
CA LYS A 170 5.06 -16.20 25.54
C LYS A 170 4.65 -15.02 24.66
N PRO A 171 3.94 -14.03 25.23
CA PRO A 171 3.60 -12.82 24.50
C PRO A 171 4.85 -12.13 23.92
N VAL A 172 4.81 -11.82 22.62
CA VAL A 172 5.85 -11.08 21.90
C VAL A 172 5.25 -9.77 21.44
N VAL A 173 5.91 -8.67 21.79
CA VAL A 173 5.55 -7.32 21.36
C VAL A 173 6.47 -6.91 20.23
N ASN A 174 5.91 -6.41 19.14
CA ASN A 174 6.65 -5.81 18.05
C ASN A 174 6.17 -4.37 17.85
N VAL A 175 7.11 -3.49 17.54
CA VAL A 175 6.83 -2.10 17.18
C VAL A 175 7.61 -1.79 15.90
N ASP A 176 6.89 -1.39 14.87
CA ASP A 176 7.44 -0.99 13.59
C ASP A 176 7.20 0.50 13.35
N TYR A 177 8.24 1.21 12.98
CA TYR A 177 8.18 2.62 12.59
C TYR A 177 8.75 2.79 11.19
N TYR A 178 8.01 3.50 10.34
CA TYR A 178 8.45 3.88 9.01
C TYR A 178 8.24 5.37 8.80
N GLU A 179 9.24 5.99 8.18
CA GLU A 179 9.18 7.35 7.70
C GLU A 179 9.65 7.37 6.25
N SER A 180 8.91 8.03 5.38
CA SER A 180 9.21 8.09 3.96
C SER A 180 8.84 9.44 3.36
N PHE A 181 9.51 9.75 2.26
CA PHE A 181 9.27 10.95 1.48
C PHE A 181 8.73 10.54 0.11
N THR A 182 7.70 11.25 -0.33
CA THR A 182 7.07 11.03 -1.64
C THR A 182 7.39 12.22 -2.54
N GLN A 183 7.49 11.98 -3.84
CA GLN A 183 7.64 13.02 -4.84
C GLN A 183 6.90 12.64 -6.12
N PHE A 184 6.64 13.60 -6.97
CA PHE A 184 6.10 13.30 -8.29
C PHE A 184 7.07 12.45 -9.09
N THR A 185 6.59 11.36 -9.67
CA THR A 185 7.40 10.51 -10.56
C THR A 185 7.78 11.23 -11.85
N LYS A 186 6.91 12.14 -12.31
CA LYS A 186 7.12 12.98 -13.48
C LYS A 186 6.27 14.23 -13.38
N GLN A 187 6.86 15.38 -13.67
CA GLN A 187 6.15 16.64 -13.87
C GLN A 187 6.43 17.15 -15.29
N PRO A 188 5.43 17.74 -15.97
CA PRO A 188 5.66 18.41 -17.25
C PRO A 188 6.57 19.63 -17.01
N LYS A 189 7.45 19.88 -17.96
CA LYS A 189 8.30 21.08 -17.94
C LYS A 189 7.66 22.13 -18.87
N PHE A 190 7.44 23.30 -18.34
CA PHE A 190 6.91 24.43 -19.09
C PHE A 190 7.99 25.41 -19.46
N ALA A 191 7.71 26.21 -20.48
CA ALA A 191 8.53 27.37 -20.84
C ALA A 191 8.41 28.42 -19.72
N ASP A 192 9.49 29.12 -19.44
CA ASP A 192 9.45 30.30 -18.60
C ASP A 192 8.71 31.45 -19.30
N GLY A 193 8.40 32.50 -18.56
CA GLY A 193 7.65 33.64 -19.10
C GLY A 193 8.33 34.34 -20.28
N ILE A 194 9.65 34.39 -20.31
CA ILE A 194 10.40 35.02 -21.41
C ILE A 194 10.26 34.21 -22.68
N THR A 195 10.48 32.89 -22.60
CA THR A 195 10.30 31.98 -23.71
C THR A 195 8.84 31.97 -24.20
N TYR A 196 7.88 31.99 -23.26
CA TYR A 196 6.45 32.06 -23.57
C TYR A 196 6.13 33.33 -24.39
N MET A 197 6.55 34.52 -23.93
CA MET A 197 6.28 35.80 -24.61
C MET A 197 6.90 35.88 -25.99
N ASN A 198 8.15 35.42 -26.14
CA ASN A 198 8.83 35.41 -27.42
C ASN A 198 8.15 34.44 -28.42
N THR A 199 7.78 33.24 -27.98
CA THR A 199 7.07 32.26 -28.83
C THR A 199 5.69 32.78 -29.24
N ALA A 200 4.95 33.38 -28.29
CA ALA A 200 3.65 33.97 -28.59
C ALA A 200 3.74 35.10 -29.61
N ASN A 201 4.74 36.00 -29.48
CA ASN A 201 4.99 37.07 -30.46
C ASN A 201 5.41 36.52 -31.83
N GLU A 202 6.24 35.47 -31.88
CA GLU A 202 6.65 34.81 -33.11
C GLU A 202 5.42 34.18 -33.82
N ALA A 203 4.55 33.50 -33.10
CA ALA A 203 3.32 32.92 -33.65
C ALA A 203 2.43 33.99 -34.26
N LEU A 204 2.16 35.10 -33.52
CA LEU A 204 1.36 36.22 -34.01
C LEU A 204 1.95 36.90 -35.26
N THR A 205 3.27 37.13 -35.26
CA THR A 205 3.92 37.77 -36.42
C THR A 205 3.91 36.83 -37.66
N THR A 206 4.03 35.55 -37.45
CA THR A 206 3.91 34.52 -38.54
C THR A 206 2.52 34.56 -39.18
N ASP A 207 1.50 34.81 -38.38
CA ASP A 207 0.09 34.96 -38.83
C ASP A 207 -0.21 36.36 -39.37
N GLY A 208 0.80 37.25 -39.49
CA GLY A 208 0.64 38.62 -39.96
C GLY A 208 0.00 39.56 -38.96
N LEU A 209 -0.04 39.21 -37.70
CA LEU A 209 -0.59 40.00 -36.58
C LEU A 209 0.54 40.79 -35.87
N SER A 210 0.14 41.80 -35.13
CA SER A 210 1.10 42.54 -34.30
C SER A 210 1.51 41.74 -33.06
N PRO A 211 2.77 41.86 -32.60
CA PRO A 211 3.24 41.27 -31.35
C PRO A 211 2.37 41.74 -30.16
N MET A 212 2.05 40.79 -29.28
CA MET A 212 1.29 41.06 -28.06
C MET A 212 2.15 41.65 -26.96
N TYR A 213 3.38 41.20 -26.82
CA TYR A 213 4.30 41.61 -25.78
C TYR A 213 5.33 42.58 -26.36
N LEU A 214 5.43 43.78 -25.75
CA LEU A 214 6.43 44.77 -26.15
C LEU A 214 7.83 44.32 -25.74
N PRO A 215 8.89 44.65 -26.50
CA PRO A 215 10.28 44.36 -26.14
C PRO A 215 10.69 44.91 -24.77
N SER A 216 10.17 46.06 -24.37
CA SER A 216 10.41 46.65 -23.05
C SER A 216 9.80 45.80 -21.92
N TYR A 217 8.61 45.23 -22.15
CA TYR A 217 7.95 44.35 -21.17
C TYR A 217 8.77 43.07 -20.99
N ILE A 218 9.17 42.41 -22.07
CA ILE A 218 10.00 41.18 -22.03
C ILE A 218 11.33 41.47 -21.29
N LYS A 219 12.00 42.59 -21.61
CA LYS A 219 13.25 42.97 -20.96
C LYS A 219 13.08 43.27 -19.47
N ASN A 220 11.98 43.90 -19.06
CA ASN A 220 11.70 44.18 -17.66
C ASN A 220 11.41 42.89 -16.89
N THR A 221 10.66 41.95 -17.49
CA THR A 221 10.43 40.59 -16.95
C THR A 221 11.74 39.81 -16.80
N GLU A 222 12.61 39.86 -17.81
CA GLU A 222 13.91 39.17 -17.80
C GLU A 222 14.83 39.72 -16.70
N SER A 223 14.82 41.04 -16.49
CA SER A 223 15.62 41.72 -15.45
C SER A 223 15.07 41.53 -14.05
N GLY A 224 13.82 41.00 -13.88
CA GLY A 224 13.15 40.90 -12.59
C GLY A 224 12.89 42.26 -11.94
N MET A 225 12.64 43.30 -12.73
CA MET A 225 12.54 44.70 -12.26
C MET A 225 11.49 44.88 -11.15
N ASP A 226 10.29 44.34 -11.39
CA ASP A 226 9.18 44.36 -10.43
C ASP A 226 8.31 43.12 -10.68
N PRO A 227 8.39 42.09 -9.82
CA PRO A 227 7.63 40.82 -10.01
C PRO A 227 6.11 41.01 -9.96
N LEU A 228 5.59 42.10 -9.42
CA LEU A 228 4.16 42.40 -9.43
C LEU A 228 3.68 42.95 -10.76
N LEU A 229 4.51 43.80 -11.40
CA LEU A 229 4.21 44.41 -12.70
C LEU A 229 4.69 43.53 -13.88
N TYR A 230 5.78 42.80 -13.69
CA TYR A 230 6.42 41.98 -14.71
C TYR A 230 6.62 40.54 -14.18
N PRO A 231 5.53 39.80 -13.91
CA PRO A 231 5.63 38.48 -13.33
C PRO A 231 6.29 37.48 -14.28
N ASN A 232 7.03 36.54 -13.71
CA ASN A 232 7.56 35.36 -14.37
C ASN A 232 7.42 34.18 -13.39
N VAL A 233 6.26 33.56 -13.38
CA VAL A 233 5.84 32.65 -12.32
C VAL A 233 5.92 31.20 -12.80
N ASP A 234 6.65 30.37 -12.06
CA ASP A 234 6.58 28.92 -12.16
C ASP A 234 5.47 28.42 -11.21
N TRP A 235 4.25 28.32 -11.74
CA TRP A 235 3.08 27.94 -10.95
C TRP A 235 3.18 26.57 -10.31
N GLN A 236 3.93 25.65 -10.92
CA GLN A 236 4.14 24.34 -10.30
C GLN A 236 4.95 24.46 -9.01
N LYS A 237 6.01 25.26 -9.00
CA LYS A 237 6.79 25.49 -7.77
C LYS A 237 6.05 26.32 -6.73
N VAL A 238 5.11 27.16 -7.15
CA VAL A 238 4.27 27.94 -6.23
C VAL A 238 3.27 27.01 -5.52
N VAL A 239 2.61 26.12 -6.27
CA VAL A 239 1.51 25.31 -5.75
C VAL A 239 1.98 24.03 -5.11
N PHE A 240 3.05 23.41 -5.61
CA PHE A 240 3.50 22.11 -5.13
C PHE A 240 4.80 22.19 -4.33
N LYS A 241 4.90 21.29 -3.35
CA LYS A 241 6.13 20.99 -2.61
C LYS A 241 6.98 20.02 -3.43
N ASP A 242 8.29 20.03 -3.23
CA ASP A 242 9.18 19.04 -3.85
C ASP A 242 9.00 17.66 -3.24
N TRP A 243 8.61 17.59 -1.95
CA TRP A 243 8.48 16.37 -1.17
C TRP A 243 7.18 16.37 -0.37
N GLY A 244 6.46 15.27 -0.44
CA GLY A 244 5.45 14.88 0.54
C GLY A 244 6.09 14.05 1.65
N HIS A 245 5.38 13.84 2.74
CA HIS A 245 5.89 13.13 3.91
C HIS A 245 4.88 12.11 4.40
N GLN A 246 5.35 10.88 4.65
CA GLN A 246 4.56 9.80 5.22
C GLN A 246 5.25 9.25 6.45
N ARG A 247 4.47 8.93 7.48
CA ARG A 247 4.95 8.21 8.65
C ARG A 247 3.92 7.18 9.09
N ARG A 248 4.42 6.05 9.58
CA ARG A 248 3.60 4.97 10.08
C ARG A 248 4.22 4.37 11.33
N VAL A 249 3.38 4.10 12.30
CA VAL A 249 3.70 3.34 13.51
C VAL A 249 2.73 2.18 13.59
N ASN A 250 3.23 0.97 13.80
CA ASN A 250 2.40 -0.20 14.13
C ASN A 250 2.98 -0.83 15.40
N ALA A 251 2.15 -1.02 16.40
CA ALA A 251 2.49 -1.75 17.60
C ALA A 251 1.55 -2.95 17.73
N ASN A 252 2.12 -4.15 17.84
CA ASN A 252 1.36 -5.37 17.96
C ASN A 252 1.90 -6.30 19.03
N ILE A 253 1.01 -7.10 19.58
CA ILE A 253 1.30 -8.15 20.54
C ILE A 253 0.62 -9.44 20.12
N ARG A 254 1.34 -10.55 20.18
CA ARG A 254 0.79 -11.87 19.94
C ARG A 254 1.37 -12.90 20.89
N GLY A 255 0.56 -13.88 21.26
CA GLY A 255 0.96 -14.93 22.18
C GLY A 255 -0.20 -15.88 22.47
N GLY A 256 0.00 -16.73 23.46
CA GLY A 256 -1.06 -17.58 23.94
C GLY A 256 -0.59 -18.97 24.37
N SER A 257 -1.55 -19.79 24.71
CA SER A 257 -1.40 -21.19 25.09
C SER A 257 -2.04 -22.12 24.05
N GLN A 258 -2.01 -23.42 24.30
CA GLN A 258 -2.77 -24.38 23.49
C GLN A 258 -4.29 -24.18 23.58
N MET A 259 -4.78 -23.55 24.66
CA MET A 259 -6.21 -23.30 24.89
C MET A 259 -6.67 -21.97 24.31
N ALA A 260 -5.84 -20.92 24.35
CA ALA A 260 -6.20 -19.59 23.88
C ALA A 260 -5.00 -18.90 23.25
N GLN A 261 -5.17 -18.34 22.06
CA GLN A 261 -4.17 -17.60 21.30
C GLN A 261 -4.75 -16.26 20.92
N PHE A 262 -3.94 -15.23 20.96
CA PHE A 262 -4.37 -13.88 20.65
C PHE A 262 -3.36 -13.14 19.80
N TYR A 263 -3.87 -12.21 19.00
CA TYR A 263 -3.18 -11.15 18.32
C TYR A 263 -3.92 -9.85 18.56
N ALA A 264 -3.23 -8.77 18.88
CA ALA A 264 -3.80 -7.44 18.97
C ALA A 264 -2.82 -6.43 18.40
N SER A 265 -3.32 -5.45 17.66
CA SER A 265 -2.51 -4.36 17.10
C SER A 265 -3.24 -3.03 17.15
N ILE A 266 -2.43 -1.98 17.21
CA ILE A 266 -2.82 -0.61 16.95
C ILE A 266 -1.84 0.01 15.98
N SER A 267 -2.32 0.80 15.02
CA SER A 267 -1.43 1.53 14.12
C SER A 267 -1.91 2.95 13.87
N TYR A 268 -0.95 3.82 13.59
CA TYR A 268 -1.14 5.19 13.17
C TYR A 268 -0.40 5.42 11.86
N PHE A 269 -1.10 6.00 10.90
CA PHE A 269 -0.55 6.43 9.62
C PHE A 269 -0.90 7.90 9.40
N ASN A 270 0.09 8.69 9.00
CA ASN A 270 -0.08 10.08 8.59
C ASN A 270 0.60 10.31 7.25
N GLU A 271 -0.06 11.00 6.37
CA GLU A 271 0.46 11.38 5.07
C GLU A 271 0.14 12.84 4.77
N LYS A 272 1.20 13.60 4.45
CA LYS A 272 1.10 14.98 3.98
C LYS A 272 1.33 15.02 2.48
N GLY A 273 0.36 15.58 1.77
CA GLY A 273 0.39 15.70 0.31
C GLY A 273 1.36 16.77 -0.18
N MET A 274 1.41 16.88 -1.51
CA MET A 274 2.35 17.74 -2.24
C MET A 274 1.86 19.19 -2.40
N VAL A 275 0.57 19.46 -2.16
CA VAL A 275 0.03 20.84 -2.25
C VAL A 275 0.58 21.67 -1.10
N ARG A 276 1.10 22.87 -1.42
CA ARG A 276 1.61 23.80 -0.42
C ARG A 276 0.46 24.34 0.44
N GLU A 277 0.75 24.47 1.70
CA GLU A 277 -0.12 25.22 2.62
C GLU A 277 0.06 26.71 2.32
N ASN A 278 -1.05 27.44 2.31
CA ASN A 278 -1.05 28.87 2.14
C ASN A 278 -1.16 29.55 3.52
N ASP A 279 -0.17 30.32 3.89
CA ASP A 279 -0.11 31.03 5.18
C ASP A 279 -0.99 32.27 5.22
N TYR A 280 -1.58 32.66 4.09
CA TYR A 280 -2.44 33.84 3.98
C TYR A 280 -3.90 33.59 4.33
N GLU A 281 -4.29 32.32 4.40
CA GLU A 281 -5.67 31.91 4.71
C GLU A 281 -5.81 31.46 6.15
N ASN A 282 -7.02 31.64 6.71
CA ASN A 282 -7.34 31.20 8.07
C ASN A 282 -7.60 29.69 8.17
N TYR A 283 -7.49 28.96 7.07
CA TYR A 283 -7.71 27.51 6.97
C TYR A 283 -6.54 26.82 6.27
N ASN A 284 -6.34 25.57 6.57
CA ASN A 284 -5.27 24.78 5.98
C ASN A 284 -5.66 24.36 4.56
N THR A 285 -4.94 24.88 3.55
CA THR A 285 -5.12 24.55 2.13
C THR A 285 -4.35 23.30 1.70
N GLY A 286 -3.48 22.78 2.55
CA GLY A 286 -2.69 21.58 2.27
C GLY A 286 -3.51 20.30 2.36
N ILE A 287 -2.92 19.21 1.87
CA ILE A 287 -3.50 17.87 1.98
C ILE A 287 -2.82 17.15 3.15
N ASN A 288 -3.62 16.70 4.10
CA ASN A 288 -3.15 15.87 5.21
C ASN A 288 -4.17 14.78 5.48
N TYR A 289 -3.69 13.55 5.69
CA TYR A 289 -4.53 12.40 6.00
C TYR A 289 -3.96 11.64 7.19
N ASP A 290 -4.79 11.41 8.20
CA ASP A 290 -4.49 10.64 9.39
C ASP A 290 -5.37 9.41 9.45
N ARG A 291 -4.81 8.24 9.75
CA ARG A 291 -5.54 7.00 9.93
C ARG A 291 -5.06 6.26 11.17
N TYR A 292 -6.01 5.86 12.00
CA TYR A 292 -5.81 5.04 13.18
C TYR A 292 -6.49 3.71 12.95
N ASN A 293 -5.76 2.60 13.08
CA ASN A 293 -6.32 1.26 12.93
C ASN A 293 -6.20 0.50 14.24
N PHE A 294 -7.13 -0.41 14.47
CA PHE A 294 -7.04 -1.43 15.51
C PHE A 294 -7.50 -2.78 14.95
N LEU A 295 -6.85 -3.84 15.40
CA LEU A 295 -7.18 -5.22 15.08
C LEU A 295 -6.99 -6.09 16.31
N THR A 296 -7.90 -7.02 16.53
CA THR A 296 -7.78 -8.06 17.56
C THR A 296 -8.33 -9.36 17.04
N ASN A 297 -7.54 -10.43 17.13
CA ASN A 297 -7.93 -11.81 16.83
C ASN A 297 -7.71 -12.66 18.07
N LEU A 298 -8.74 -13.40 18.46
CA LEU A 298 -8.73 -14.35 19.58
C LEU A 298 -9.24 -15.69 19.10
N SER A 299 -8.46 -16.75 19.33
CA SER A 299 -8.87 -18.13 19.08
C SER A 299 -8.83 -18.91 20.38
N MET A 300 -9.94 -19.55 20.76
CA MET A 300 -10.07 -20.29 22.02
C MET A 300 -10.60 -21.70 21.75
N LYS A 301 -9.90 -22.71 22.25
CA LYS A 301 -10.38 -24.09 22.28
C LYS A 301 -11.25 -24.27 23.53
N VAL A 302 -12.57 -24.24 23.35
CA VAL A 302 -13.55 -24.40 24.44
C VAL A 302 -13.67 -25.89 24.85
N THR A 303 -13.58 -26.77 23.87
CA THR A 303 -13.51 -28.23 24.07
C THR A 303 -12.45 -28.82 23.14
N SER A 304 -12.22 -30.15 23.23
CA SER A 304 -11.31 -30.82 22.31
C SER A 304 -11.76 -30.78 20.84
N SER A 305 -13.08 -30.57 20.61
CA SER A 305 -13.66 -30.49 19.26
C SER A 305 -14.21 -29.13 18.87
N THR A 306 -14.22 -28.14 19.78
CA THR A 306 -14.83 -26.83 19.54
C THR A 306 -13.81 -25.73 19.73
N THR A 307 -13.60 -24.96 18.67
CA THR A 307 -12.80 -23.73 18.71
C THR A 307 -13.71 -22.53 18.42
N VAL A 308 -13.58 -21.48 19.20
CA VAL A 308 -14.26 -20.19 19.01
C VAL A 308 -13.23 -19.17 18.55
N GLU A 309 -13.51 -18.53 17.43
CA GLU A 309 -12.68 -17.46 16.88
C GLU A 309 -13.45 -16.15 16.93
N ILE A 310 -12.83 -15.13 17.47
CA ILE A 310 -13.40 -13.77 17.61
C ILE A 310 -12.42 -12.79 16.96
N GLY A 311 -12.88 -12.06 15.97
CA GLY A 311 -12.15 -10.96 15.35
C GLY A 311 -12.87 -9.64 15.57
N ALA A 312 -12.11 -8.61 15.93
CA ALA A 312 -12.60 -7.24 15.99
C ALA A 312 -11.56 -6.32 15.31
N GLN A 313 -12.04 -5.46 14.40
CA GLN A 313 -11.17 -4.53 13.70
C GLN A 313 -11.92 -3.30 13.26
N GLY A 314 -11.20 -2.18 13.14
CA GLY A 314 -11.75 -0.92 12.66
C GLY A 314 -10.67 0.09 12.37
N HIS A 315 -11.09 1.18 11.74
CA HIS A 315 -10.24 2.32 11.50
C HIS A 315 -11.00 3.64 11.69
N LEU A 316 -10.24 4.69 11.97
CA LEU A 316 -10.69 6.07 11.97
C LEU A 316 -9.80 6.84 11.01
N GLY A 317 -10.38 7.43 9.97
CA GLY A 317 -9.70 8.28 9.01
C GLY A 317 -10.11 9.74 9.19
N ASN A 318 -9.15 10.65 9.21
CA ASN A 318 -9.38 12.09 9.21
C ASN A 318 -8.52 12.74 8.11
N GLY A 319 -9.16 13.46 7.19
CA GLY A 319 -8.50 14.08 6.06
C GLY A 319 -8.83 15.56 5.94
N ASN A 320 -7.79 16.38 5.72
CA ASN A 320 -7.91 17.76 5.27
C ASN A 320 -7.60 17.81 3.78
N TYR A 321 -8.48 18.41 3.01
CA TYR A 321 -8.37 18.53 1.55
C TYR A 321 -8.68 19.95 1.10
N PRO A 322 -8.05 20.43 -0.01
CA PRO A 322 -8.43 21.67 -0.63
C PRO A 322 -9.91 21.69 -1.02
N GLY A 323 -10.49 22.88 -1.11
CA GLY A 323 -11.91 23.07 -1.52
C GLY A 323 -12.21 22.68 -2.95
N VAL A 324 -11.16 22.43 -3.76
CA VAL A 324 -11.25 21.90 -5.14
C VAL A 324 -10.48 20.59 -5.24
N ASN A 325 -10.83 19.75 -6.21
CA ASN A 325 -10.14 18.48 -6.39
C ASN A 325 -8.69 18.67 -6.87
N THR A 326 -7.84 17.72 -6.58
CA THR A 326 -6.41 17.77 -6.90
C THR A 326 -6.15 17.82 -8.40
N GLU A 327 -7.00 17.20 -9.21
CA GLU A 327 -6.92 17.24 -10.68
C GLU A 327 -7.12 18.67 -11.19
N SER A 328 -8.10 19.41 -10.65
CA SER A 328 -8.33 20.81 -11.01
C SER A 328 -7.16 21.70 -10.59
N ILE A 329 -6.58 21.48 -9.41
CA ILE A 329 -5.37 22.19 -8.96
C ILE A 329 -4.24 21.96 -9.96
N PHE A 330 -4.00 20.71 -10.34
CA PHE A 330 -2.94 20.35 -11.28
C PHE A 330 -3.19 20.97 -12.67
N SER A 331 -4.41 20.86 -13.22
CA SER A 331 -4.77 21.46 -14.51
C SER A 331 -4.61 22.98 -14.49
N SER A 332 -5.00 23.65 -13.41
CA SER A 332 -4.84 25.10 -13.28
C SER A 332 -3.36 25.52 -13.37
N THR A 333 -2.43 24.76 -12.79
CA THR A 333 -0.99 25.08 -12.90
C THR A 333 -0.44 24.91 -14.32
N ILE A 334 -1.11 24.15 -15.17
CA ILE A 334 -0.74 23.94 -16.57
C ILE A 334 -1.32 25.05 -17.46
N GLU A 335 -2.53 25.47 -17.17
CA GLU A 335 -3.30 26.39 -18.02
C GLU A 335 -2.97 27.87 -17.75
N VAL A 336 -2.49 28.17 -16.54
CA VAL A 336 -2.21 29.55 -16.14
C VAL A 336 -1.00 30.11 -16.88
N ASN A 337 -1.19 31.30 -17.47
CA ASN A 337 -0.14 32.05 -18.15
C ASN A 337 0.93 32.52 -17.14
N PRO A 338 2.23 32.23 -17.39
CA PRO A 338 3.31 32.53 -16.45
C PRO A 338 3.61 34.06 -16.27
N VAL A 339 3.08 34.91 -17.16
CA VAL A 339 3.38 36.36 -17.17
C VAL A 339 2.14 37.23 -16.96
N LEU A 340 0.98 36.63 -16.69
CA LEU A 340 -0.27 37.37 -16.56
C LEU A 340 -0.55 37.79 -15.12
N TYR A 341 -0.29 36.92 -14.18
CA TYR A 341 -0.59 37.14 -12.77
C TYR A 341 0.66 36.99 -11.91
N PRO A 342 0.91 37.91 -10.96
CA PRO A 342 1.90 37.69 -9.91
C PRO A 342 1.40 36.63 -8.91
N VAL A 343 2.31 36.05 -8.17
CA VAL A 343 1.94 35.10 -7.09
C VAL A 343 1.09 35.77 -6.02
N MET A 344 1.41 37.04 -5.77
CA MET A 344 0.76 37.88 -4.78
C MET A 344 0.74 39.30 -5.25
N PHE A 345 -0.31 40.07 -4.98
CA PHE A 345 -0.28 41.48 -5.15
C PHE A 345 -0.84 42.18 -3.92
N ARG A 346 -0.36 43.44 -3.70
CA ARG A 346 -0.78 44.25 -2.57
C ARG A 346 -1.54 45.46 -3.09
N ALA A 347 -2.75 45.67 -2.58
CA ALA A 347 -3.52 46.90 -2.84
C ALA A 347 -4.07 47.44 -1.53
N ASN A 348 -3.91 48.78 -1.32
CA ASN A 348 -4.38 49.49 -0.14
C ASN A 348 -3.91 48.88 1.22
N GLY A 349 -2.69 48.32 1.23
CA GLY A 349 -2.15 47.65 2.43
C GLY A 349 -2.65 46.21 2.66
N VAL A 350 -3.51 45.69 1.78
CA VAL A 350 -4.00 44.31 1.81
C VAL A 350 -3.24 43.50 0.75
N GLU A 351 -2.81 42.33 1.14
CA GLU A 351 -2.19 41.34 0.24
C GLU A 351 -3.26 40.46 -0.38
N TYR A 352 -3.19 40.27 -1.69
CA TYR A 352 -4.09 39.42 -2.46
C TYR A 352 -3.28 38.30 -3.12
N VAL A 353 -3.79 37.08 -3.00
CA VAL A 353 -3.28 35.93 -3.72
C VAL A 353 -4.24 35.66 -4.88
N PRO A 354 -3.74 35.56 -6.12
CA PRO A 354 -4.58 35.34 -7.30
C PRO A 354 -5.25 33.96 -7.28
#